data_5af915351647207ecb4403c038968584
#
_entry.id   5af915351647207ecb4403c038968584
#
_cell.length_a   1.000
_cell.length_b   1.000
_cell.length_c   1.000
_cell.angle_alpha   90.00
_cell.angle_beta   90.00
_cell.angle_gamma   90.00
#
_symmetry.space_group_name_H-M   'P 1'
#
loop_
_entity.id
_entity.type
_entity.pdbx_description
1 polymer ?
#
loop_
_entity_poly.entity_id
_entity_poly.type
_entity_poly.pdbx_seq_one_letter_code
_entity_poly.pdbx_strand_id
1 'polypeptide(L)'
;MISTNNVSLSYGKRTLFEDVTIKFMPGNCYGLIGANGAGKSTFLKILSGEIDPNTGTVEIPANARLAVLKQNHFEYDESQVLLTVIMGHKRLFDIMQEKDAIYAKEDFSEADGVRAAELEGEFADLEGWNAEYEAAELLSGLGISEDLHYALMKDLSGSEKVRVLLAQALFGNPDILLLDEPTNHLDAESIMWLENFLDNFQNTVIVVSHDRHFLDAVCTHVADIDFGKIKMFAGNYGFWYQSSQLALKQRSDANKKTEDKRKELEEFIRRFSANASKSKQATSRAKLLEKLTVEDIQPSSRKYPYIAFKPEREAGNQILHVDNLSKSIDGQPLFTNISFMIDKGDKIAVIGRNDIAASTFFKILFEEDQADSGEFKWGTTITASFFPKDNQEFFDTDLNLVDWLRQYSVEKDESFIRGFLGRMLFSGEESLKKANVLSGGEKVRCMFSRMMLQSGNVLVFDEPTNHLDLESITALNNSLRDFDGTILFSSHDLQFVDTIANRIIELTPRGIIDKRMGYEEYLSDDNIKELRKKMYATAKV
;
A
#
# COMPACT_ATOMS: atom_id res chain seq x y z
N MET A 1 -14.06 -15.05 16.39
CA MET A 1 -12.96 -16.00 16.08
C MET A 1 -13.22 -16.64 14.72
N ILE A 2 -12.20 -16.73 13.86
CA ILE A 2 -12.23 -17.51 12.61
C ILE A 2 -11.02 -18.44 12.58
N SER A 3 -11.17 -19.67 12.07
CA SER A 3 -10.07 -20.63 11.98
C SER A 3 -10.05 -21.36 10.65
N THR A 4 -8.85 -21.74 10.23
CA THR A 4 -8.62 -22.61 9.06
C THR A 4 -8.06 -23.93 9.52
N ASN A 5 -8.44 -25.02 8.85
CA ASN A 5 -7.96 -26.37 9.14
C ASN A 5 -7.50 -27.03 7.85
N ASN A 6 -6.18 -27.24 7.72
CA ASN A 6 -5.50 -27.85 6.56
C ASN A 6 -5.91 -27.24 5.20
N VAL A 7 -6.11 -25.92 5.15
CA VAL A 7 -6.51 -25.23 3.93
C VAL A 7 -5.36 -25.17 2.93
N SER A 8 -5.62 -25.62 1.70
CA SER A 8 -4.67 -25.55 0.59
C SER A 8 -5.36 -25.03 -0.67
N LEU A 9 -4.63 -24.23 -1.45
CA LEU A 9 -5.10 -23.75 -2.75
C LEU A 9 -3.98 -23.73 -3.78
N SER A 10 -4.29 -24.28 -4.96
CA SER A 10 -3.39 -24.28 -6.12
C SER A 10 -4.16 -23.94 -7.40
N TYR A 11 -3.54 -23.17 -8.28
CA TYR A 11 -4.02 -22.91 -9.64
C TYR A 11 -3.12 -23.62 -10.65
N GLY A 12 -3.61 -24.73 -11.19
CA GLY A 12 -2.83 -25.60 -12.08
C GLY A 12 -1.59 -26.16 -11.37
N LYS A 13 -0.39 -25.78 -11.84
CA LYS A 13 0.88 -26.22 -11.24
C LYS A 13 1.40 -25.29 -10.13
N ARG A 14 0.76 -24.15 -9.92
CA ARG A 14 1.20 -23.15 -8.95
C ARG A 14 0.42 -23.29 -7.65
N THR A 15 1.09 -23.76 -6.60
CA THR A 15 0.55 -23.77 -5.24
C THR A 15 0.72 -22.37 -4.64
N LEU A 16 -0.38 -21.78 -4.16
CA LEU A 16 -0.36 -20.51 -3.42
C LEU A 16 -0.04 -20.76 -1.95
N PHE A 17 -0.75 -21.70 -1.34
CA PHE A 17 -0.47 -22.14 0.04
C PHE A 17 -0.99 -23.56 0.27
N GLU A 18 -0.38 -24.25 1.25
CA GLU A 18 -0.58 -25.67 1.53
C GLU A 18 -0.63 -25.91 3.05
N ASP A 19 -1.60 -26.74 3.47
CA ASP A 19 -1.78 -27.19 4.87
C ASP A 19 -1.86 -26.05 5.89
N VAL A 20 -2.59 -24.99 5.58
CA VAL A 20 -2.73 -23.82 6.45
C VAL A 20 -3.72 -24.13 7.57
N THR A 21 -3.22 -24.17 8.81
CA THR A 21 -4.02 -24.32 10.03
C THR A 21 -3.71 -23.18 10.98
N ILE A 22 -4.62 -22.19 11.05
CA ILE A 22 -4.44 -20.95 11.80
C ILE A 22 -5.74 -20.59 12.50
N LYS A 23 -5.61 -19.96 13.69
CA LYS A 23 -6.74 -19.39 14.45
C LYS A 23 -6.54 -17.89 14.61
N PHE A 24 -7.55 -17.12 14.23
CA PHE A 24 -7.61 -15.69 14.44
C PHE A 24 -8.57 -15.39 15.59
N MET A 25 -8.04 -14.83 16.67
CA MET A 25 -8.77 -14.63 17.93
C MET A 25 -9.33 -13.20 18.01
N PRO A 26 -10.48 -13.01 18.69
CA PRO A 26 -11.01 -11.67 18.97
C PRO A 26 -10.01 -10.78 19.72
N GLY A 27 -10.16 -9.47 19.60
CA GLY A 27 -9.29 -8.49 20.24
C GLY A 27 -7.90 -8.37 19.60
N ASN A 28 -7.73 -8.90 18.38
CA ASN A 28 -6.46 -8.83 17.65
C ASN A 28 -6.66 -8.39 16.22
N CYS A 29 -5.71 -7.59 15.74
CA CYS A 29 -5.56 -7.22 14.34
C CYS A 29 -4.39 -8.01 13.74
N TYR A 30 -4.68 -8.74 12.66
CA TYR A 30 -3.73 -9.60 11.95
C TYR A 30 -3.37 -9.00 10.60
N GLY A 31 -2.13 -8.54 10.44
CA GLY A 31 -1.59 -8.10 9.16
C GLY A 31 -1.20 -9.31 8.30
N LEU A 32 -1.90 -9.54 7.20
CA LEU A 32 -1.56 -10.59 6.24
C LEU A 32 -0.58 -10.04 5.21
N ILE A 33 0.67 -10.49 5.26
CA ILE A 33 1.75 -10.00 4.42
C ILE A 33 2.33 -11.11 3.53
N GLY A 34 3.04 -10.73 2.49
CA GLY A 34 3.65 -11.65 1.54
C GLY A 34 3.95 -10.95 0.22
N ALA A 35 4.81 -11.53 -0.61
CA ALA A 35 5.15 -11.01 -1.93
C ALA A 35 3.90 -10.83 -2.81
N ASN A 36 4.01 -9.96 -3.85
CA ASN A 36 2.93 -9.82 -4.82
C ASN A 36 2.66 -11.16 -5.52
N GLY A 37 1.38 -11.51 -5.57
CA GLY A 37 0.94 -12.81 -6.09
C GLY A 37 1.18 -14.00 -5.15
N ALA A 38 1.54 -13.79 -3.87
CA ALA A 38 1.63 -14.87 -2.88
C ALA A 38 0.26 -15.44 -2.46
N GLY A 39 -0.83 -14.75 -2.82
CA GLY A 39 -2.19 -15.23 -2.54
C GLY A 39 -2.89 -14.52 -1.37
N LYS A 40 -2.43 -13.32 -0.95
CA LYS A 40 -3.04 -12.55 0.15
C LYS A 40 -4.54 -12.33 -0.02
N SER A 41 -4.96 -11.62 -1.08
CA SER A 41 -6.38 -11.38 -1.38
C SER A 41 -7.15 -12.67 -1.64
N THR A 42 -6.50 -13.68 -2.23
CA THR A 42 -7.11 -15.01 -2.43
C THR A 42 -7.38 -15.70 -1.10
N PHE A 43 -6.50 -15.57 -0.13
CA PHE A 43 -6.71 -16.12 1.22
C PHE A 43 -7.85 -15.41 1.93
N LEU A 44 -7.96 -14.06 1.82
CA LEU A 44 -9.13 -13.34 2.33
C LEU A 44 -10.44 -13.82 1.68
N LYS A 45 -10.44 -14.08 0.36
CA LYS A 45 -11.62 -14.62 -0.36
C LYS A 45 -11.99 -16.04 0.10
N ILE A 46 -11.04 -16.86 0.53
CA ILE A 46 -11.34 -18.14 1.16
C ILE A 46 -11.94 -17.94 2.55
N LEU A 47 -11.39 -17.03 3.35
CA LEU A 47 -11.94 -16.72 4.66
C LEU A 47 -13.36 -16.14 4.58
N SER A 48 -13.67 -15.36 3.53
CA SER A 48 -15.02 -14.82 3.29
C SER A 48 -16.00 -15.84 2.72
N GLY A 49 -15.52 -16.99 2.25
CA GLY A 49 -16.35 -17.99 1.57
C GLY A 49 -16.66 -17.66 0.10
N GLU A 50 -15.99 -16.67 -0.50
CA GLU A 50 -16.13 -16.35 -1.92
C GLU A 50 -15.46 -17.39 -2.84
N ILE A 51 -14.42 -18.04 -2.33
CA ILE A 51 -13.65 -19.08 -3.03
C ILE A 51 -13.51 -20.31 -2.13
N ASP A 52 -13.86 -21.47 -2.68
CA ASP A 52 -13.61 -22.74 -1.99
C ASP A 52 -12.14 -23.15 -2.09
N PRO A 53 -11.51 -23.60 -1.00
CA PRO A 53 -10.16 -24.16 -1.05
C PRO A 53 -10.15 -25.53 -1.77
N ASN A 54 -9.00 -25.96 -2.28
CA ASN A 54 -8.87 -27.31 -2.85
C ASN A 54 -8.99 -28.38 -1.76
N THR A 55 -8.46 -28.12 -0.56
CA THR A 55 -8.57 -28.99 0.60
C THR A 55 -8.71 -28.15 1.87
N GLY A 56 -9.23 -28.78 2.93
CA GLY A 56 -9.41 -28.15 4.22
C GLY A 56 -10.73 -27.40 4.36
N THR A 57 -10.92 -26.73 5.49
CA THR A 57 -12.16 -26.01 5.85
C THR A 57 -11.84 -24.70 6.57
N VAL A 58 -12.75 -23.74 6.42
CA VAL A 58 -12.81 -22.52 7.23
C VAL A 58 -13.95 -22.66 8.21
N GLU A 59 -13.69 -22.37 9.45
CA GLU A 59 -14.68 -22.48 10.53
C GLU A 59 -14.97 -21.08 11.10
N ILE A 60 -16.23 -20.67 11.02
CA ILE A 60 -16.78 -19.43 11.60
C ILE A 60 -17.94 -19.82 12.49
N PRO A 61 -18.08 -19.29 13.72
CA PRO A 61 -19.24 -19.55 14.56
C PRO A 61 -20.54 -19.14 13.85
N ALA A 62 -21.58 -19.96 14.00
CA ALA A 62 -22.84 -19.79 13.24
C ALA A 62 -23.51 -18.42 13.44
N ASN A 63 -23.30 -17.77 14.58
CA ASN A 63 -23.88 -16.46 14.91
C ASN A 63 -22.90 -15.30 14.69
N ALA A 64 -21.69 -15.56 14.21
CA ALA A 64 -20.70 -14.52 14.01
C ALA A 64 -20.98 -13.75 12.71
N ARG A 65 -20.98 -12.44 12.80
CA ARG A 65 -21.12 -11.56 11.65
C ARG A 65 -19.74 -11.29 11.02
N LEU A 66 -19.61 -11.70 9.77
CA LEU A 66 -18.43 -11.44 8.94
C LEU A 66 -18.70 -10.23 8.05
N ALA A 67 -17.84 -9.23 8.10
CA ALA A 67 -17.82 -8.09 7.19
C ALA A 67 -16.56 -8.10 6.33
N VAL A 68 -16.72 -7.74 5.06
CA VAL A 68 -15.64 -7.75 4.06
C VAL A 68 -15.66 -6.43 3.31
N LEU A 69 -14.50 -5.80 3.16
CA LEU A 69 -14.37 -4.63 2.28
C LEU A 69 -14.52 -5.07 0.82
N LYS A 70 -15.64 -4.67 0.21
CA LYS A 70 -15.93 -4.99 -1.18
C LYS A 70 -15.12 -4.12 -2.15
N GLN A 71 -14.66 -4.72 -3.25
CA GLN A 71 -13.93 -4.01 -4.30
C GLN A 71 -14.84 -3.49 -5.43
N ASN A 72 -16.09 -4.01 -5.55
CA ASN A 72 -17.04 -3.57 -6.56
C ASN A 72 -17.87 -2.39 -6.04
N HIS A 73 -17.47 -1.18 -6.40
CA HIS A 73 -18.13 0.05 -5.98
C HIS A 73 -19.31 0.50 -6.85
N PHE A 74 -19.64 -0.23 -7.91
CA PHE A 74 -20.80 0.07 -8.77
C PHE A 74 -22.09 -0.66 -8.33
N GLU A 75 -21.98 -1.60 -7.40
CA GLU A 75 -23.13 -2.41 -6.93
C GLU A 75 -24.24 -1.56 -6.30
N TYR A 76 -23.88 -0.41 -5.74
CA TYR A 76 -24.78 0.45 -4.94
C TYR A 76 -25.11 1.78 -5.59
N ASP A 77 -24.87 1.96 -6.90
CA ASP A 77 -24.97 3.26 -7.59
C ASP A 77 -26.34 3.95 -7.42
N GLU A 78 -27.42 3.19 -7.33
CA GLU A 78 -28.78 3.71 -7.16
C GLU A 78 -29.22 3.88 -5.69
N SER A 79 -28.34 3.59 -4.73
CA SER A 79 -28.62 3.70 -3.30
C SER A 79 -28.10 5.03 -2.73
N GLN A 80 -28.73 5.53 -1.67
CA GLN A 80 -28.18 6.67 -0.91
C GLN A 80 -26.94 6.25 -0.13
N VAL A 81 -26.00 7.17 0.02
CA VAL A 81 -24.72 6.97 0.71
C VAL A 81 -24.94 6.44 2.14
N LEU A 82 -25.74 7.12 2.95
CA LEU A 82 -26.00 6.71 4.32
C LEU A 82 -26.66 5.32 4.40
N LEU A 83 -27.63 5.06 3.54
CA LEU A 83 -28.29 3.75 3.47
C LEU A 83 -27.34 2.64 3.05
N THR A 84 -26.40 2.94 2.13
CA THR A 84 -25.37 2.00 1.70
C THR A 84 -24.50 1.55 2.87
N VAL A 85 -24.16 2.46 3.80
CA VAL A 85 -23.42 2.10 5.02
C VAL A 85 -24.24 1.15 5.90
N ILE A 86 -25.51 1.47 6.15
CA ILE A 86 -26.41 0.64 6.98
C ILE A 86 -26.61 -0.77 6.39
N MET A 87 -26.60 -0.92 5.05
CA MET A 87 -26.65 -2.22 4.38
C MET A 87 -25.48 -3.16 4.78
N GLY A 88 -24.41 -2.64 5.39
CA GLY A 88 -23.33 -3.43 5.98
C GLY A 88 -23.80 -4.35 7.10
N HIS A 89 -24.90 -4.01 7.78
CA HIS A 89 -25.60 -4.87 8.73
C HIS A 89 -26.89 -5.41 8.13
N LYS A 90 -26.80 -6.46 7.30
CA LYS A 90 -27.90 -6.99 6.51
C LYS A 90 -29.19 -7.21 7.33
N ARG A 91 -29.11 -7.85 8.52
CA ARG A 91 -30.30 -8.12 9.34
C ARG A 91 -30.99 -6.84 9.80
N LEU A 92 -30.22 -5.84 10.23
CA LEU A 92 -30.77 -4.54 10.62
C LEU A 92 -31.47 -3.87 9.44
N PHE A 93 -30.82 -3.86 8.28
CA PHE A 93 -31.39 -3.29 7.06
C PHE A 93 -32.69 -4.01 6.63
N ASP A 94 -32.70 -5.35 6.66
CA ASP A 94 -33.89 -6.14 6.34
C ASP A 94 -35.05 -5.81 7.29
N ILE A 95 -34.79 -5.63 8.59
CA ILE A 95 -35.77 -5.21 9.59
C ILE A 95 -36.31 -3.82 9.25
N MET A 96 -35.47 -2.86 8.93
CA MET A 96 -35.90 -1.51 8.53
C MET A 96 -36.84 -1.57 7.33
N GLN A 97 -36.50 -2.29 6.29
CA GLN A 97 -37.30 -2.45 5.09
C GLN A 97 -38.65 -3.15 5.37
N GLU A 98 -38.61 -4.23 6.19
CA GLU A 98 -39.83 -4.97 6.55
C GLU A 98 -40.79 -4.12 7.40
N LYS A 99 -40.25 -3.36 8.35
CA LYS A 99 -41.03 -2.40 9.15
C LYS A 99 -41.69 -1.35 8.27
N ASP A 100 -40.93 -0.69 7.41
CA ASP A 100 -41.44 0.34 6.51
C ASP A 100 -42.54 -0.23 5.59
N ALA A 101 -42.33 -1.43 5.05
CA ALA A 101 -43.31 -2.10 4.23
C ALA A 101 -44.60 -2.45 5.00
N ILE A 102 -44.51 -2.86 6.27
CA ILE A 102 -45.67 -3.16 7.12
C ILE A 102 -46.44 -1.88 7.43
N TYR A 103 -45.76 -0.81 7.84
CA TYR A 103 -46.41 0.46 8.19
C TYR A 103 -46.98 1.20 6.97
N ALA A 104 -46.49 0.94 5.77
CA ALA A 104 -47.02 1.51 4.53
C ALA A 104 -48.29 0.80 4.00
N LYS A 105 -48.72 -0.32 4.62
CA LYS A 105 -49.93 -1.04 4.18
C LYS A 105 -51.19 -0.25 4.48
N GLU A 106 -52.08 -0.13 3.50
CA GLU A 106 -53.38 0.47 3.67
C GLU A 106 -54.29 -0.43 4.53
N ASP A 107 -54.19 -1.76 4.40
CA ASP A 107 -54.94 -2.78 5.14
C ASP A 107 -54.08 -3.37 6.28
N PHE A 108 -53.81 -2.57 7.32
CA PHE A 108 -53.00 -2.99 8.48
C PHE A 108 -53.78 -4.00 9.34
N SER A 109 -53.35 -5.26 9.33
CA SER A 109 -54.01 -6.36 10.06
C SER A 109 -53.44 -6.55 11.48
N GLU A 110 -54.19 -7.31 12.34
CA GLU A 110 -53.69 -7.70 13.66
C GLU A 110 -52.38 -8.49 13.59
N ALA A 111 -52.23 -9.34 12.56
CA ALA A 111 -50.98 -10.06 12.31
C ALA A 111 -49.82 -9.12 11.95
N ASP A 112 -50.07 -8.06 11.18
CA ASP A 112 -49.08 -7.02 10.89
C ASP A 112 -48.65 -6.29 12.16
N GLY A 113 -49.60 -6.04 13.09
CA GLY A 113 -49.30 -5.42 14.39
C GLY A 113 -48.40 -6.29 15.27
N VAL A 114 -48.63 -7.60 15.32
CA VAL A 114 -47.77 -8.54 16.05
C VAL A 114 -46.38 -8.58 15.41
N ARG A 115 -46.30 -8.68 14.08
CA ARG A 115 -45.03 -8.74 13.37
C ARG A 115 -44.23 -7.44 13.52
N ALA A 116 -44.88 -6.28 13.45
CA ALA A 116 -44.26 -4.99 13.69
C ALA A 116 -43.67 -4.89 15.11
N ALA A 117 -44.39 -5.39 16.14
CA ALA A 117 -43.89 -5.39 17.51
C ALA A 117 -42.68 -6.29 17.71
N GLU A 118 -42.66 -7.47 17.04
CA GLU A 118 -41.46 -8.34 17.03
C GLU A 118 -40.25 -7.64 16.39
N LEU A 119 -40.47 -7.01 15.23
CA LEU A 119 -39.40 -6.29 14.51
C LEU A 119 -38.91 -5.06 15.29
N GLU A 120 -39.77 -4.35 16.03
CA GLU A 120 -39.36 -3.26 16.91
C GLU A 120 -38.46 -3.75 18.05
N GLY A 121 -38.79 -4.94 18.62
CA GLY A 121 -37.91 -5.58 19.60
C GLY A 121 -36.55 -5.92 19.04
N GLU A 122 -36.49 -6.60 17.89
CA GLU A 122 -35.22 -6.94 17.23
C GLU A 122 -34.44 -5.68 16.81
N PHE A 123 -35.13 -4.65 16.34
CA PHE A 123 -34.54 -3.37 15.94
C PHE A 123 -33.89 -2.66 17.13
N ALA A 124 -34.53 -2.68 18.29
CA ALA A 124 -33.98 -2.13 19.52
C ALA A 124 -32.77 -2.94 20.02
N ASP A 125 -32.84 -4.28 19.96
CA ASP A 125 -31.73 -5.16 20.34
C ASP A 125 -30.48 -4.97 19.46
N LEU A 126 -30.68 -4.58 18.20
CA LEU A 126 -29.60 -4.26 17.24
C LEU A 126 -29.20 -2.78 17.25
N GLU A 127 -29.64 -2.00 18.25
CA GLU A 127 -29.35 -0.56 18.36
C GLU A 127 -29.80 0.26 17.13
N GLY A 128 -30.84 -0.20 16.43
CA GLY A 128 -31.28 0.38 15.16
C GLY A 128 -31.62 1.87 15.21
N TRP A 129 -32.01 2.40 16.38
CA TRP A 129 -32.26 3.82 16.59
C TRP A 129 -31.02 4.70 16.42
N ASN A 130 -29.82 4.13 16.59
CA ASN A 130 -28.54 4.81 16.45
C ASN A 130 -27.89 4.60 15.07
N ALA A 131 -28.51 3.78 14.20
CA ALA A 131 -27.92 3.34 12.94
C ALA A 131 -27.51 4.50 12.00
N GLU A 132 -28.38 5.50 11.85
CA GLU A 132 -28.08 6.67 11.02
C GLU A 132 -26.95 7.52 11.61
N TYR A 133 -26.92 7.67 12.93
CA TYR A 133 -25.89 8.43 13.62
C TYR A 133 -24.53 7.72 13.48
N GLU A 134 -24.47 6.43 13.74
CA GLU A 134 -23.24 5.61 13.58
C GLU A 134 -22.73 5.65 12.13
N ALA A 135 -23.64 5.49 11.16
CA ALA A 135 -23.29 5.58 9.74
C ALA A 135 -22.74 6.95 9.36
N ALA A 136 -23.34 8.04 9.87
CA ALA A 136 -22.87 9.40 9.63
C ALA A 136 -21.50 9.68 10.29
N GLU A 137 -21.25 9.14 11.48
CA GLU A 137 -19.97 9.23 12.18
C GLU A 137 -18.85 8.52 11.39
N LEU A 138 -19.11 7.30 10.91
CA LEU A 138 -18.17 6.56 10.07
C LEU A 138 -17.85 7.30 8.75
N LEU A 139 -18.87 7.83 8.08
CA LEU A 139 -18.70 8.61 6.84
C LEU A 139 -17.87 9.86 7.08
N SER A 140 -18.19 10.63 8.12
CA SER A 140 -17.46 11.86 8.47
C SER A 140 -16.01 11.56 8.84
N GLY A 141 -15.75 10.49 9.60
CA GLY A 141 -14.40 10.04 9.96
C GLY A 141 -13.57 9.62 8.75
N LEU A 142 -14.21 9.08 7.71
CA LEU A 142 -13.56 8.73 6.44
C LEU A 142 -13.56 9.88 5.41
N GLY A 143 -13.85 11.11 5.86
CA GLY A 143 -13.73 12.31 5.04
C GLY A 143 -14.84 12.50 4.00
N ILE A 144 -16.00 11.85 4.18
CA ILE A 144 -17.21 12.10 3.39
C ILE A 144 -17.98 13.24 4.04
N SER A 145 -18.17 14.36 3.31
CA SER A 145 -18.86 15.53 3.84
C SER A 145 -20.36 15.24 4.09
N GLU A 146 -20.93 15.89 5.11
CA GLU A 146 -22.35 15.73 5.50
C GLU A 146 -23.32 15.99 4.34
N ASP A 147 -22.98 16.91 3.43
CA ASP A 147 -23.78 17.23 2.24
C ASP A 147 -23.98 16.02 1.31
N LEU A 148 -23.03 15.08 1.32
CA LEU A 148 -23.05 13.88 0.49
C LEU A 148 -23.76 12.69 1.14
N HIS A 149 -24.08 12.74 2.44
CA HIS A 149 -24.67 11.59 3.15
C HIS A 149 -26.02 11.15 2.56
N TYR A 150 -26.78 12.08 2.02
CA TYR A 150 -28.10 11.81 1.41
C TYR A 150 -28.06 11.80 -0.13
N ALA A 151 -26.86 11.99 -0.75
CA ALA A 151 -26.67 11.86 -2.18
C ALA A 151 -26.76 10.40 -2.63
N LEU A 152 -26.90 10.17 -3.93
CA LEU A 152 -26.81 8.82 -4.49
C LEU A 152 -25.35 8.42 -4.68
N MET A 153 -25.05 7.14 -4.51
CA MET A 153 -23.68 6.62 -4.72
C MET A 153 -23.11 6.93 -6.11
N LYS A 154 -23.94 6.96 -7.15
CA LYS A 154 -23.51 7.32 -8.52
C LYS A 154 -22.97 8.73 -8.65
N ASP A 155 -23.39 9.65 -7.78
CA ASP A 155 -22.98 11.07 -7.80
C ASP A 155 -21.62 11.29 -7.13
N LEU A 156 -21.07 10.27 -6.46
CA LEU A 156 -19.77 10.28 -5.81
C LEU A 156 -18.65 9.95 -6.79
N SER A 157 -17.46 10.51 -6.54
CA SER A 157 -16.22 10.10 -7.21
C SER A 157 -15.85 8.65 -6.85
N GLY A 158 -15.00 8.02 -7.66
CA GLY A 158 -14.55 6.64 -7.40
C GLY A 158 -13.87 6.47 -6.04
N SER A 159 -13.07 7.45 -5.60
CA SER A 159 -12.42 7.41 -4.28
C SER A 159 -13.42 7.56 -3.13
N GLU A 160 -14.42 8.42 -3.26
CA GLU A 160 -15.49 8.56 -2.26
C GLU A 160 -16.33 7.29 -2.15
N LYS A 161 -16.68 6.64 -3.28
CA LYS A 161 -17.37 5.34 -3.26
C LYS A 161 -16.62 4.29 -2.45
N VAL A 162 -15.29 4.18 -2.63
CA VAL A 162 -14.46 3.24 -1.86
C VAL A 162 -14.52 3.55 -0.36
N ARG A 163 -14.46 4.82 0.05
CA ARG A 163 -14.60 5.23 1.46
C ARG A 163 -15.96 4.88 2.05
N VAL A 164 -17.03 5.03 1.27
CA VAL A 164 -18.38 4.61 1.71
C VAL A 164 -18.46 3.09 1.89
N LEU A 165 -17.84 2.28 1.01
CA LEU A 165 -17.80 0.83 1.18
C LEU A 165 -16.93 0.41 2.37
N LEU A 166 -15.91 1.17 2.70
CA LEU A 166 -15.15 0.96 3.93
C LEU A 166 -16.04 1.25 5.15
N ALA A 167 -16.77 2.37 5.19
CA ALA A 167 -17.75 2.65 6.24
C ALA A 167 -18.79 1.53 6.37
N GLN A 168 -19.29 1.00 5.23
CA GLN A 168 -20.21 -0.14 5.20
C GLN A 168 -19.62 -1.38 5.88
N ALA A 169 -18.34 -1.69 5.63
CA ALA A 169 -17.67 -2.84 6.23
C ALA A 169 -17.45 -2.67 7.74
N LEU A 170 -17.19 -1.44 8.20
CA LEU A 170 -16.98 -1.12 9.62
C LEU A 170 -18.30 -1.06 10.42
N PHE A 171 -19.45 -0.80 9.76
CA PHE A 171 -20.72 -0.51 10.40
C PHE A 171 -21.25 -1.64 11.29
N GLY A 172 -21.77 -1.26 12.46
CA GLY A 172 -22.44 -2.16 13.40
C GLY A 172 -21.52 -3.18 14.06
N ASN A 173 -20.23 -2.90 14.23
CA ASN A 173 -19.26 -3.68 15.00
C ASN A 173 -19.23 -5.19 14.65
N PRO A 174 -18.79 -5.60 13.45
CA PRO A 174 -18.77 -7.01 13.04
C PRO A 174 -17.84 -7.86 13.91
N ASP A 175 -18.17 -9.16 14.14
CA ASP A 175 -17.33 -10.10 14.88
C ASP A 175 -16.01 -10.42 14.17
N ILE A 176 -16.03 -10.36 12.83
CA ILE A 176 -14.87 -10.62 11.99
C ILE A 176 -14.88 -9.59 10.86
N LEU A 177 -13.78 -8.85 10.73
CA LEU A 177 -13.59 -7.81 9.73
C LEU A 177 -12.43 -8.19 8.81
N LEU A 178 -12.69 -8.30 7.50
CA LEU A 178 -11.70 -8.58 6.47
C LEU A 178 -11.49 -7.34 5.60
N LEU A 179 -10.28 -6.80 5.61
CA LEU A 179 -9.92 -5.59 4.88
C LEU A 179 -8.81 -5.90 3.87
N ASP A 180 -9.08 -5.67 2.59
CA ASP A 180 -8.08 -5.78 1.51
C ASP A 180 -7.74 -4.38 1.00
N GLU A 181 -6.51 -3.91 1.32
CA GLU A 181 -5.98 -2.59 0.97
C GLU A 181 -6.88 -1.41 1.40
N PRO A 182 -7.28 -1.31 2.70
CA PRO A 182 -8.24 -0.30 3.14
C PRO A 182 -7.71 1.13 3.10
N THR A 183 -6.39 1.33 3.07
CA THR A 183 -5.75 2.65 3.02
C THR A 183 -5.74 3.26 1.61
N ASN A 184 -6.02 2.47 0.58
CA ASN A 184 -6.08 2.98 -0.78
C ASN A 184 -7.20 4.04 -0.91
N HIS A 185 -6.88 5.16 -1.53
CA HIS A 185 -7.78 6.30 -1.75
C HIS A 185 -8.19 7.07 -0.48
N LEU A 186 -7.55 6.82 0.67
CA LEU A 186 -7.69 7.63 1.87
C LEU A 186 -6.62 8.73 1.91
N ASP A 187 -6.99 9.89 2.41
CA ASP A 187 -6.03 10.92 2.80
C ASP A 187 -5.45 10.62 4.19
N ALA A 188 -4.39 11.33 4.56
CA ALA A 188 -3.69 11.11 5.82
C ALA A 188 -4.60 11.24 7.07
N GLU A 189 -5.58 12.16 7.05
CA GLU A 189 -6.53 12.35 8.16
C GLU A 189 -7.47 11.15 8.29
N SER A 190 -7.98 10.63 7.18
CA SER A 190 -8.82 9.43 7.14
C SER A 190 -8.05 8.16 7.52
N ILE A 191 -6.76 8.04 7.16
CA ILE A 191 -5.89 6.92 7.59
C ILE A 191 -5.72 6.97 9.11
N MET A 192 -5.34 8.12 9.68
CA MET A 192 -5.19 8.26 11.13
C MET A 192 -6.50 7.97 11.89
N TRP A 193 -7.63 8.37 11.33
CA TRP A 193 -8.94 8.06 11.91
C TRP A 193 -9.19 6.54 11.89
N LEU A 194 -8.91 5.87 10.77
CA LEU A 194 -9.06 4.41 10.63
C LEU A 194 -8.13 3.65 11.58
N GLU A 195 -6.89 4.10 11.76
CA GLU A 195 -5.94 3.55 12.73
C GLU A 195 -6.51 3.60 14.16
N ASN A 196 -7.01 4.77 14.58
CA ASN A 196 -7.63 4.94 15.88
C ASN A 196 -8.91 4.08 16.05
N PHE A 197 -9.70 3.95 14.99
CA PHE A 197 -10.89 3.09 14.99
C PHE A 197 -10.52 1.62 15.20
N LEU A 198 -9.52 1.11 14.46
CA LEU A 198 -9.08 -0.28 14.54
C LEU A 198 -8.33 -0.60 15.84
N ASP A 199 -7.60 0.34 16.42
CA ASP A 199 -6.93 0.16 17.72
C ASP A 199 -7.96 -0.04 18.85
N ASN A 200 -9.12 0.59 18.75
CA ASN A 200 -10.22 0.42 19.70
C ASN A 200 -11.15 -0.75 19.37
N PHE A 201 -10.95 -1.43 18.24
CA PHE A 201 -11.84 -2.49 17.78
C PHE A 201 -11.60 -3.80 18.54
N GLN A 202 -12.63 -4.28 19.25
CA GLN A 202 -12.50 -5.41 20.19
C GLN A 202 -12.66 -6.80 19.55
N ASN A 203 -13.03 -6.86 18.29
CA ASN A 203 -13.28 -8.10 17.57
C ASN A 203 -12.07 -8.54 16.71
N THR A 204 -12.25 -9.51 15.82
CA THR A 204 -11.16 -10.02 14.98
C THR A 204 -11.03 -9.16 13.72
N VAL A 205 -9.84 -8.63 13.45
CA VAL A 205 -9.51 -7.94 12.20
C VAL A 205 -8.44 -8.71 11.45
N ILE A 206 -8.63 -8.91 10.15
CA ILE A 206 -7.60 -9.44 9.24
C ILE A 206 -7.44 -8.42 8.10
N VAL A 207 -6.26 -7.85 7.99
CA VAL A 207 -5.97 -6.78 7.04
C VAL A 207 -4.81 -7.13 6.11
N VAL A 208 -4.99 -6.86 4.82
CA VAL A 208 -3.91 -6.79 3.84
C VAL A 208 -3.66 -5.33 3.54
N SER A 209 -2.44 -4.87 3.66
CA SER A 209 -2.04 -3.53 3.24
C SER A 209 -0.59 -3.50 2.78
N HIS A 210 -0.28 -2.57 1.89
CA HIS A 210 1.07 -2.21 1.48
C HIS A 210 1.59 -0.97 2.23
N ASP A 211 0.77 -0.37 3.09
CA ASP A 211 1.15 0.72 3.98
C ASP A 211 1.78 0.15 5.26
N ARG A 212 3.09 0.39 5.42
CA ARG A 212 3.85 -0.09 6.58
C ARG A 212 3.51 0.64 7.86
N HIS A 213 3.26 1.95 7.78
CA HIS A 213 2.86 2.76 8.93
C HIS A 213 1.55 2.24 9.49
N PHE A 214 0.56 2.07 8.63
CA PHE A 214 -0.73 1.52 9.00
C PHE A 214 -0.61 0.12 9.62
N LEU A 215 0.16 -0.81 9.01
CA LEU A 215 0.38 -2.15 9.59
C LEU A 215 1.10 -2.10 10.93
N ASP A 216 2.01 -1.13 11.12
CA ASP A 216 2.70 -0.95 12.39
C ASP A 216 1.79 -0.40 13.49
N ALA A 217 0.90 0.52 13.12
CA ALA A 217 -0.04 1.15 14.04
C ALA A 217 -1.12 0.17 14.52
N VAL A 218 -1.71 -0.62 13.60
CA VAL A 218 -2.92 -1.39 13.92
C VAL A 218 -2.67 -2.87 14.24
N CYS A 219 -1.59 -3.49 13.72
CA CYS A 219 -1.40 -4.94 13.82
C CYS A 219 -0.82 -5.37 15.17
N THR A 220 -1.49 -6.32 15.82
CA THR A 220 -0.99 -7.05 16.99
C THR A 220 -0.21 -8.31 16.61
N HIS A 221 -0.53 -8.87 15.42
CA HIS A 221 0.08 -10.07 14.87
C HIS A 221 0.32 -9.92 13.36
N VAL A 222 1.33 -10.62 12.86
CA VAL A 222 1.64 -10.71 11.43
C VAL A 222 1.51 -12.14 10.96
N ALA A 223 0.68 -12.36 9.94
CA ALA A 223 0.53 -13.63 9.21
C ALA A 223 1.33 -13.52 7.90
N ASP A 224 2.47 -14.19 7.85
CA ASP A 224 3.43 -14.11 6.75
C ASP A 224 3.26 -15.25 5.77
N ILE A 225 2.88 -14.94 4.52
CA ILE A 225 2.79 -15.90 3.41
C ILE A 225 4.13 -15.97 2.70
N ASP A 226 4.88 -17.03 2.91
CA ASP A 226 6.15 -17.28 2.20
C ASP A 226 6.31 -18.78 1.91
N PHE A 227 6.86 -19.14 0.75
CA PHE A 227 7.04 -20.53 0.27
C PHE A 227 5.77 -21.41 0.34
N GLY A 228 4.61 -20.83 0.07
CA GLY A 228 3.33 -21.56 0.14
C GLY A 228 2.90 -21.95 1.54
N LYS A 229 3.50 -21.40 2.57
CA LYS A 229 3.11 -21.56 3.98
C LYS A 229 2.71 -20.23 4.56
N ILE A 230 1.81 -20.25 5.55
CA ILE A 230 1.46 -19.06 6.33
C ILE A 230 1.96 -19.25 7.75
N LYS A 231 2.82 -18.35 8.21
CA LYS A 231 3.37 -18.37 9.56
C LYS A 231 2.87 -17.18 10.36
N MET A 232 2.43 -17.43 11.59
CA MET A 232 1.97 -16.41 12.51
C MET A 232 3.11 -15.91 13.39
N PHE A 233 3.22 -14.60 13.54
CA PHE A 233 4.16 -13.92 14.42
C PHE A 233 3.39 -12.97 15.32
N ALA A 234 3.70 -12.96 16.61
CA ALA A 234 3.18 -11.97 17.54
C ALA A 234 4.02 -10.68 17.43
N GLY A 235 3.35 -9.54 17.43
CA GLY A 235 3.93 -8.21 17.25
C GLY A 235 3.50 -7.56 15.94
N ASN A 236 3.85 -6.28 15.79
CA ASN A 236 3.53 -5.48 14.62
C ASN A 236 4.49 -5.77 13.44
N TYR A 237 4.26 -5.06 12.31
CA TYR A 237 5.07 -5.23 11.10
C TYR A 237 6.56 -4.91 11.32
N GLY A 238 6.89 -3.81 12.03
CA GLY A 238 8.27 -3.41 12.28
C GLY A 238 9.03 -4.43 13.12
N PHE A 239 8.40 -4.97 14.17
CA PHE A 239 8.98 -6.05 14.96
C PHE A 239 9.22 -7.33 14.13
N TRP A 240 8.24 -7.73 13.32
CA TRP A 240 8.39 -8.86 12.40
C TRP A 240 9.54 -8.62 11.41
N TYR A 241 9.60 -7.43 10.79
CA TYR A 241 10.63 -7.09 9.82
C TYR A 241 12.04 -7.16 10.42
N GLN A 242 12.25 -6.51 11.58
CA GLN A 242 13.53 -6.55 12.28
C GLN A 242 13.94 -7.96 12.67
N SER A 243 13.00 -8.74 13.23
CA SER A 243 13.23 -10.13 13.64
C SER A 243 13.57 -11.02 12.45
N SER A 244 12.87 -10.87 11.32
CA SER A 244 13.13 -11.63 10.09
C SER A 244 14.50 -11.30 9.48
N GLN A 245 14.89 -10.04 9.43
CA GLN A 245 16.22 -9.60 8.97
C GLN A 245 17.35 -10.15 9.87
N LEU A 246 17.16 -10.09 11.18
CA LEU A 246 18.13 -10.62 12.13
C LEU A 246 18.30 -12.14 11.97
N ALA A 247 17.19 -12.88 11.84
CA ALA A 247 17.20 -14.34 11.63
C ALA A 247 17.90 -14.72 10.32
N LEU A 248 17.65 -13.98 9.23
CA LEU A 248 18.33 -14.18 7.94
C LEU A 248 19.84 -13.93 8.06
N LYS A 249 20.24 -12.85 8.72
CA LYS A 249 21.66 -12.53 8.95
C LYS A 249 22.34 -13.62 9.79
N GLN A 250 21.73 -14.06 10.89
CA GLN A 250 22.29 -15.13 11.73
C GLN A 250 22.47 -16.44 10.97
N ARG A 251 21.48 -16.84 10.14
CA ARG A 251 21.58 -18.03 9.29
C ARG A 251 22.69 -17.91 8.24
N SER A 252 22.79 -16.75 7.59
CA SER A 252 23.84 -16.46 6.60
C SER A 252 25.23 -16.55 7.24
N ASP A 253 25.42 -15.94 8.42
CA ASP A 253 26.68 -15.98 9.16
C ASP A 253 27.03 -17.40 9.64
N ALA A 254 26.03 -18.17 10.08
CA ALA A 254 26.19 -19.56 10.47
C ALA A 254 26.61 -20.44 9.27
N ASN A 255 25.96 -20.25 8.11
CA ASN A 255 26.32 -20.96 6.88
C ASN A 255 27.73 -20.61 6.42
N LYS A 256 28.12 -19.34 6.41
CA LYS A 256 29.46 -18.92 6.07
C LYS A 256 30.53 -19.58 6.96
N LYS A 257 30.29 -19.60 8.28
CA LYS A 257 31.19 -20.30 9.23
C LYS A 257 31.26 -21.81 8.94
N THR A 258 30.15 -22.43 8.57
CA THR A 258 30.09 -23.86 8.23
C THR A 258 30.81 -24.14 6.92
N GLU A 259 30.66 -23.29 5.89
CA GLU A 259 31.39 -23.39 4.63
C GLU A 259 32.90 -23.21 4.81
N ASP A 260 33.34 -22.21 5.58
CA ASP A 260 34.75 -22.00 5.88
C ASP A 260 35.37 -23.21 6.60
N LYS A 261 34.63 -23.77 7.57
CA LYS A 261 35.02 -24.98 8.27
C LYS A 261 35.07 -26.21 7.33
N ARG A 262 34.13 -26.33 6.41
CA ARG A 262 34.16 -27.38 5.37
C ARG A 262 35.40 -27.26 4.49
N LYS A 263 35.70 -26.09 3.98
CA LYS A 263 36.90 -25.80 3.16
C LYS A 263 38.20 -26.18 3.91
N GLU A 264 38.31 -25.79 5.19
CA GLU A 264 39.46 -26.14 6.03
C GLU A 264 39.59 -27.67 6.19
N LEU A 265 38.49 -28.38 6.45
CA LEU A 265 38.49 -29.84 6.58
C LEU A 265 38.83 -30.54 5.25
N GLU A 266 38.30 -30.08 4.14
CA GLU A 266 38.54 -30.59 2.80
C GLU A 266 40.04 -30.39 2.41
N GLU A 267 40.60 -29.22 2.69
CA GLU A 267 42.05 -28.99 2.47
C GLU A 267 42.92 -29.89 3.32
N PHE A 268 42.57 -30.07 4.59
CA PHE A 268 43.30 -30.97 5.46
C PHE A 268 43.22 -32.43 4.97
N ILE A 269 42.04 -32.91 4.60
CA ILE A 269 41.86 -34.26 4.07
C ILE A 269 42.68 -34.43 2.78
N ARG A 270 42.65 -33.45 1.86
CA ARG A 270 43.41 -33.46 0.62
C ARG A 270 44.92 -33.54 0.86
N ARG A 271 45.46 -32.78 1.83
CA ARG A 271 46.89 -32.75 2.15
C ARG A 271 47.37 -34.02 2.84
N PHE A 272 46.56 -34.70 3.65
CA PHE A 272 47.01 -35.75 4.57
C PHE A 272 46.38 -37.10 4.31
N SER A 273 45.49 -37.28 3.36
CA SER A 273 44.83 -38.56 3.00
C SER A 273 45.87 -39.66 2.63
N ALA A 274 46.95 -39.29 1.94
CA ALA A 274 48.02 -40.24 1.53
C ALA A 274 49.10 -40.44 2.57
N ASN A 275 49.06 -39.76 3.72
CA ASN A 275 50.12 -39.83 4.73
C ASN A 275 49.74 -40.86 5.83
N ALA A 276 50.49 -41.99 5.89
CA ALA A 276 50.20 -43.11 6.79
C ALA A 276 50.13 -42.73 8.28
N SER A 277 50.92 -41.76 8.74
CA SER A 277 50.94 -41.31 10.14
C SER A 277 49.73 -40.43 10.51
N LYS A 278 49.11 -39.75 9.52
CA LYS A 278 47.95 -38.84 9.71
C LYS A 278 46.66 -39.37 9.14
N SER A 279 46.63 -40.57 8.56
CA SER A 279 45.47 -41.20 7.94
C SER A 279 44.28 -41.32 8.90
N LYS A 280 44.50 -41.71 10.17
CA LYS A 280 43.43 -41.77 11.19
C LYS A 280 42.81 -40.40 11.47
N GLN A 281 43.62 -39.33 11.45
CA GLN A 281 43.10 -37.97 11.64
C GLN A 281 42.31 -37.48 10.40
N ALA A 282 42.76 -37.81 9.19
CA ALA A 282 42.06 -37.50 7.95
C ALA A 282 40.69 -38.23 7.91
N THR A 283 40.63 -39.51 8.31
CA THR A 283 39.38 -40.26 8.37
C THR A 283 38.42 -39.68 9.43
N SER A 284 38.92 -39.27 10.60
CA SER A 284 38.09 -38.62 11.63
C SER A 284 37.51 -37.28 11.14
N ARG A 285 38.32 -36.51 10.43
CA ARG A 285 37.86 -35.23 9.85
C ARG A 285 36.92 -35.40 8.64
N ALA A 286 37.05 -36.49 7.89
CA ALA A 286 36.08 -36.85 6.85
C ALA A 286 34.70 -37.14 7.43
N LYS A 287 34.67 -37.92 8.53
CA LYS A 287 33.41 -38.15 9.27
C LYS A 287 32.81 -36.88 9.88
N LEU A 288 33.64 -35.89 10.24
CA LEU A 288 33.15 -34.60 10.71
C LEU A 288 32.60 -33.77 9.53
N LEU A 289 33.23 -33.82 8.37
CA LEU A 289 32.78 -33.16 7.15
C LEU A 289 31.40 -33.68 6.70
N GLU A 290 31.18 -35.00 6.77
CA GLU A 290 29.87 -35.62 6.45
C GLU A 290 28.75 -35.15 7.39
N LYS A 291 29.08 -34.79 8.63
CA LYS A 291 28.09 -34.28 9.61
C LYS A 291 27.82 -32.79 9.51
N LEU A 292 28.68 -32.05 8.80
CA LEU A 292 28.49 -30.61 8.59
C LEU A 292 27.51 -30.40 7.44
N THR A 293 26.26 -30.18 7.79
CA THR A 293 25.22 -29.74 6.85
C THR A 293 25.22 -28.22 6.77
N VAL A 294 25.39 -27.70 5.58
CA VAL A 294 25.05 -26.31 5.28
C VAL A 294 23.51 -26.28 5.15
N GLU A 295 22.85 -25.51 5.97
CA GLU A 295 21.41 -25.33 5.80
C GLU A 295 21.17 -24.67 4.44
N ASP A 296 20.33 -25.30 3.63
CA ASP A 296 19.87 -24.69 2.39
C ASP A 296 18.93 -23.53 2.78
N ILE A 297 19.48 -22.33 2.83
CA ILE A 297 18.69 -21.12 3.02
C ILE A 297 17.97 -20.92 1.71
N GLN A 298 16.73 -21.42 1.63
CA GLN A 298 15.87 -21.04 0.51
C GLN A 298 15.78 -19.50 0.48
N PRO A 299 16.19 -18.86 -0.61
CA PRO A 299 16.05 -17.42 -0.73
C PRO A 299 14.55 -17.09 -0.64
N SER A 300 14.17 -16.18 0.27
CA SER A 300 12.77 -15.75 0.42
C SER A 300 12.13 -15.52 -0.94
N SER A 301 10.85 -15.82 -1.08
CA SER A 301 10.08 -15.49 -2.28
C SER A 301 10.01 -13.97 -2.50
N ARG A 302 10.31 -13.20 -1.45
CA ARG A 302 10.44 -11.75 -1.50
C ARG A 302 11.71 -11.34 -2.22
N LYS A 303 11.54 -10.58 -3.28
CA LYS A 303 12.64 -10.07 -4.08
C LYS A 303 12.61 -8.55 -4.03
N TYR A 304 13.72 -7.94 -3.66
CA TYR A 304 13.88 -6.49 -3.66
C TYR A 304 14.44 -6.04 -5.00
N PRO A 305 13.78 -5.14 -5.74
CA PRO A 305 14.38 -4.56 -6.94
C PRO A 305 15.58 -3.70 -6.53
N TYR A 306 16.59 -3.66 -7.39
CA TYR A 306 17.75 -2.79 -7.18
C TYR A 306 17.46 -1.40 -7.74
N ILE A 307 17.05 -0.49 -6.89
CA ILE A 307 16.82 0.91 -7.23
C ILE A 307 17.98 1.74 -6.68
N ALA A 308 18.67 2.47 -7.56
CA ALA A 308 19.77 3.36 -7.18
C ALA A 308 19.86 4.51 -8.18
N PHE A 309 19.41 5.69 -7.79
CA PHE A 309 19.51 6.91 -8.58
C PHE A 309 20.90 7.52 -8.41
N LYS A 310 21.57 7.81 -9.51
CA LYS A 310 22.89 8.46 -9.54
C LYS A 310 22.86 9.59 -10.54
N PRO A 311 23.10 10.84 -10.12
CA PRO A 311 23.14 11.95 -11.05
C PRO A 311 24.40 11.88 -11.93
N GLU A 312 24.26 12.23 -13.22
CA GLU A 312 25.40 12.33 -14.13
C GLU A 312 26.31 13.52 -13.77
N ARG A 313 25.69 14.60 -13.24
CA ARG A 313 26.41 15.81 -12.80
C ARG A 313 25.79 16.36 -11.52
N GLU A 314 26.58 17.07 -10.73
CA GLU A 314 26.07 17.78 -9.56
C GLU A 314 25.15 18.94 -9.96
N ALA A 315 24.10 19.14 -9.19
CA ALA A 315 23.22 20.31 -9.32
C ALA A 315 23.89 21.56 -8.73
N GLY A 316 23.60 22.71 -9.33
CA GLY A 316 23.95 24.00 -8.73
C GLY A 316 23.10 24.31 -7.48
N ASN A 317 23.35 25.45 -6.83
CA ASN A 317 22.64 25.80 -5.60
C ASN A 317 21.16 26.18 -5.80
N GLN A 318 20.84 26.81 -6.93
CA GLN A 318 19.48 27.19 -7.27
C GLN A 318 18.88 26.10 -8.17
N ILE A 319 17.88 25.39 -7.66
CA ILE A 319 17.26 24.25 -8.36
C ILE A 319 16.06 24.74 -9.17
N LEU A 320 15.09 25.36 -8.52
CA LEU A 320 13.85 25.83 -9.12
C LEU A 320 13.41 27.15 -8.47
N HIS A 321 12.99 28.06 -9.29
CA HIS A 321 12.32 29.30 -8.88
C HIS A 321 10.90 29.30 -9.43
N VAL A 322 9.92 29.51 -8.56
CA VAL A 322 8.50 29.65 -8.90
C VAL A 322 8.06 31.03 -8.46
N ASP A 323 7.40 31.79 -9.36
CA ASP A 323 6.94 33.14 -9.10
C ASP A 323 5.48 33.35 -9.50
N ASN A 324 4.63 33.68 -8.53
CA ASN A 324 3.22 34.02 -8.68
C ASN A 324 2.40 32.99 -9.51
N LEU A 325 2.77 31.71 -9.43
CA LEU A 325 2.14 30.66 -10.20
C LEU A 325 0.72 30.39 -9.70
N SER A 326 -0.24 30.29 -10.61
CA SER A 326 -1.64 29.99 -10.29
C SER A 326 -2.22 29.00 -11.29
N LYS A 327 -3.12 28.14 -10.82
CA LYS A 327 -3.86 27.17 -11.65
C LYS A 327 -5.24 26.90 -11.07
N SER A 328 -6.22 26.84 -11.97
CA SER A 328 -7.60 26.47 -11.68
C SER A 328 -8.07 25.36 -12.63
N ILE A 329 -8.99 24.53 -12.18
CA ILE A 329 -9.69 23.53 -13.00
C ILE A 329 -11.19 23.75 -12.81
N ASP A 330 -11.95 23.84 -13.90
CA ASP A 330 -13.40 24.04 -13.91
C ASP A 330 -13.87 25.23 -13.04
N GLY A 331 -13.04 26.29 -13.01
CA GLY A 331 -13.31 27.51 -12.26
C GLY A 331 -13.00 27.41 -10.75
N GLN A 332 -12.51 26.26 -10.28
CA GLN A 332 -12.06 26.10 -8.91
C GLN A 332 -10.53 26.25 -8.82
N PRO A 333 -10.00 27.11 -7.95
CA PRO A 333 -8.57 27.28 -7.81
C PRO A 333 -7.95 26.06 -7.12
N LEU A 334 -6.92 25.48 -7.73
CA LEU A 334 -6.06 24.47 -7.10
C LEU A 334 -5.03 25.16 -6.21
N PHE A 335 -4.35 26.17 -6.75
CA PHE A 335 -3.43 27.03 -6.02
C PHE A 335 -3.37 28.41 -6.68
N THR A 336 -3.12 29.45 -5.86
CA THR A 336 -3.13 30.85 -6.33
C THR A 336 -1.91 31.58 -5.82
N ASN A 337 -1.20 32.30 -6.73
CA ASN A 337 -0.06 33.16 -6.41
C ASN A 337 1.01 32.50 -5.55
N ILE A 338 1.37 31.25 -5.87
CA ILE A 338 2.42 30.54 -5.15
C ILE A 338 3.81 31.03 -5.61
N SER A 339 4.68 31.32 -4.65
CA SER A 339 6.06 31.75 -4.92
C SER A 339 7.00 31.13 -3.90
N PHE A 340 8.01 30.40 -4.37
CA PHE A 340 9.04 29.78 -3.53
C PHE A 340 10.28 29.42 -4.34
N MET A 341 11.37 29.14 -3.63
CA MET A 341 12.61 28.64 -4.22
C MET A 341 12.98 27.29 -3.65
N ILE A 342 13.61 26.46 -4.46
CA ILE A 342 14.13 25.15 -4.10
C ILE A 342 15.64 25.20 -4.16
N ASP A 343 16.27 24.77 -3.08
CA ASP A 343 17.72 24.72 -2.92
C ASP A 343 18.27 23.30 -3.11
N LYS A 344 19.59 23.21 -3.32
CA LYS A 344 20.29 21.92 -3.41
C LYS A 344 20.11 21.09 -2.13
N GLY A 345 19.69 19.83 -2.29
CA GLY A 345 19.50 18.89 -1.19
C GLY A 345 18.13 18.98 -0.51
N ASP A 346 17.23 19.85 -0.97
CA ASP A 346 15.85 19.84 -0.51
C ASP A 346 15.17 18.54 -0.97
N LYS A 347 14.53 17.84 -0.04
CA LYS A 347 13.65 16.69 -0.28
C LYS A 347 12.24 17.11 0.13
N ILE A 348 11.45 17.46 -0.85
CA ILE A 348 10.18 18.17 -0.67
C ILE A 348 9.02 17.24 -0.89
N ALA A 349 8.18 17.04 0.13
CA ALA A 349 6.86 16.49 -0.05
C ALA A 349 5.90 17.62 -0.51
N VAL A 350 5.34 17.46 -1.69
CA VAL A 350 4.29 18.35 -2.22
C VAL A 350 2.95 17.70 -1.94
N ILE A 351 2.15 18.33 -1.11
CA ILE A 351 0.86 17.82 -0.66
C ILE A 351 -0.27 18.80 -0.99
N GLY A 352 -1.50 18.34 -0.93
CA GLY A 352 -2.70 19.13 -1.12
C GLY A 352 -3.91 18.39 -0.58
N ARG A 353 -5.06 19.04 -0.52
CA ARG A 353 -6.30 18.40 -0.05
C ARG A 353 -6.76 17.27 -0.98
N ASN A 354 -6.36 17.36 -2.25
CA ASN A 354 -6.54 16.32 -3.25
C ASN A 354 -5.26 16.18 -4.07
N ASP A 355 -5.05 15.02 -4.66
CA ASP A 355 -3.84 14.72 -5.46
C ASP A 355 -3.74 15.59 -6.72
N ILE A 356 -4.86 16.17 -7.18
CA ILE A 356 -4.92 16.92 -8.43
C ILE A 356 -3.99 18.13 -8.38
N ALA A 357 -3.89 18.81 -7.23
CA ALA A 357 -3.05 20.00 -7.09
C ALA A 357 -1.55 19.67 -7.27
N ALA A 358 -1.05 18.62 -6.61
CA ALA A 358 0.34 18.18 -6.74
C ALA A 358 0.65 17.66 -8.15
N SER A 359 -0.21 16.78 -8.70
CA SER A 359 -0.05 16.24 -10.05
C SER A 359 -0.06 17.34 -11.11
N THR A 360 -0.97 18.30 -10.99
CA THR A 360 -1.03 19.44 -11.93
C THR A 360 0.19 20.34 -11.82
N PHE A 361 0.68 20.60 -10.60
CA PHE A 361 1.91 21.35 -10.39
C PHE A 361 3.11 20.66 -11.06
N PHE A 362 3.27 19.35 -10.88
CA PHE A 362 4.35 18.61 -11.53
C PHE A 362 4.23 18.63 -13.06
N LYS A 363 3.03 18.46 -13.62
CA LYS A 363 2.79 18.58 -15.07
C LYS A 363 3.18 19.95 -15.61
N ILE A 364 2.89 21.02 -14.87
CA ILE A 364 3.31 22.38 -15.27
C ILE A 364 4.83 22.47 -15.30
N LEU A 365 5.55 21.93 -14.31
CA LEU A 365 7.02 21.96 -14.26
C LEU A 365 7.68 21.20 -15.41
N PHE A 366 6.97 20.22 -16.01
CA PHE A 366 7.45 19.46 -17.17
C PHE A 366 6.79 19.88 -18.49
N GLU A 367 6.08 21.03 -18.49
CA GLU A 367 5.43 21.61 -19.67
C GLU A 367 4.35 20.69 -20.32
N GLU A 368 3.82 19.72 -19.54
CA GLU A 368 2.70 18.85 -19.93
C GLU A 368 1.35 19.55 -19.71
N ASP A 369 1.31 20.60 -18.88
CA ASP A 369 0.16 21.49 -18.64
C ASP A 369 0.64 22.94 -18.54
N GLN A 370 -0.29 23.92 -18.70
CA GLN A 370 0.02 25.34 -18.62
C GLN A 370 -0.58 25.96 -17.35
N ALA A 371 0.19 26.83 -16.71
CA ALA A 371 -0.33 27.67 -15.64
C ALA A 371 -1.29 28.74 -16.16
N ASP A 372 -2.25 29.14 -15.32
CA ASP A 372 -3.16 30.27 -15.66
C ASP A 372 -2.42 31.62 -15.58
N SER A 373 -1.45 31.74 -14.66
CA SER A 373 -0.59 32.89 -14.49
C SER A 373 0.68 32.53 -13.73
N GLY A 374 1.67 33.45 -13.78
CA GLY A 374 2.96 33.27 -13.16
C GLY A 374 3.95 32.49 -14.01
N GLU A 375 5.15 32.29 -13.51
CA GLU A 375 6.22 31.59 -14.22
C GLU A 375 7.06 30.76 -13.29
N PHE A 376 7.79 29.81 -13.86
CA PHE A 376 8.82 29.04 -13.16
C PHE A 376 10.09 28.95 -13.99
N LYS A 377 11.21 28.71 -13.31
CA LYS A 377 12.49 28.59 -13.99
C LYS A 377 13.40 27.57 -13.29
N TRP A 378 13.82 26.56 -14.06
CA TRP A 378 14.84 25.63 -13.64
C TRP A 378 16.25 26.28 -13.67
N GLY A 379 17.09 25.89 -12.72
CA GLY A 379 18.49 26.27 -12.73
C GLY A 379 19.23 25.72 -13.98
N THR A 380 20.26 26.42 -14.43
CA THR A 380 20.98 26.11 -15.69
C THR A 380 21.70 24.75 -15.69
N THR A 381 22.00 24.18 -14.53
CA THR A 381 22.69 22.89 -14.37
C THR A 381 21.73 21.73 -14.09
N ILE A 382 20.43 21.98 -14.10
CA ILE A 382 19.43 21.01 -13.69
C ILE A 382 19.10 20.06 -14.84
N THR A 383 19.09 18.78 -14.51
CA THR A 383 18.52 17.70 -15.31
C THR A 383 17.45 17.02 -14.47
N ALA A 384 16.18 17.36 -14.72
CA ALA A 384 15.06 16.81 -14.00
C ALA A 384 14.56 15.52 -14.65
N SER A 385 14.27 14.49 -13.83
CA SER A 385 13.61 13.26 -14.26
C SER A 385 12.26 13.15 -13.58
N PHE A 386 11.21 12.81 -14.36
CA PHE A 386 9.83 12.78 -13.89
C PHE A 386 9.23 11.39 -13.95
N PHE A 387 8.58 11.01 -12.85
CA PHE A 387 7.72 9.86 -12.72
C PHE A 387 6.27 10.36 -12.59
N PRO A 388 5.46 10.31 -13.66
CA PRO A 388 4.06 10.74 -13.62
C PRO A 388 3.17 9.71 -12.93
N LYS A 389 2.07 10.17 -12.32
CA LYS A 389 1.04 9.33 -11.68
C LYS A 389 0.39 8.38 -12.69
N ASP A 390 0.02 8.89 -13.87
CA ASP A 390 -0.42 8.07 -15.00
C ASP A 390 0.76 7.84 -15.94
N ASN A 391 1.14 6.59 -16.08
CA ASN A 391 2.26 6.17 -16.91
C ASN A 391 1.85 5.27 -18.08
N GLN A 392 0.54 5.14 -18.37
CA GLN A 392 0.03 4.23 -19.39
C GLN A 392 0.55 4.55 -20.78
N GLU A 393 0.64 5.81 -21.15
CA GLU A 393 1.11 6.27 -22.46
C GLU A 393 2.52 5.76 -22.81
N PHE A 394 3.40 5.59 -21.81
CA PHE A 394 4.75 5.06 -22.02
C PHE A 394 4.75 3.58 -22.45
N PHE A 395 3.67 2.86 -22.18
CA PHE A 395 3.53 1.42 -22.40
C PHE A 395 2.54 1.06 -23.50
N ASP A 396 1.94 2.06 -24.17
CA ASP A 396 1.06 1.84 -25.33
C ASP A 396 1.91 1.56 -26.60
N THR A 397 2.61 0.44 -26.56
CA THR A 397 3.51 -0.01 -27.61
C THR A 397 3.65 -1.52 -27.63
N ASP A 398 3.89 -2.09 -28.81
CA ASP A 398 4.16 -3.52 -29.00
C ASP A 398 5.61 -3.94 -28.76
N LEU A 399 6.47 -3.01 -28.37
CA LEU A 399 7.88 -3.31 -28.07
C LEU A 399 7.99 -4.27 -26.89
N ASN A 400 8.98 -5.16 -26.94
CA ASN A 400 9.40 -5.92 -25.75
C ASN A 400 10.16 -5.00 -24.78
N LEU A 401 10.29 -5.43 -23.51
CA LEU A 401 10.91 -4.60 -22.48
C LEU A 401 12.36 -4.21 -22.77
N VAL A 402 13.12 -5.07 -23.43
CA VAL A 402 14.51 -4.78 -23.81
C VAL A 402 14.56 -3.62 -24.80
N ASP A 403 13.75 -3.67 -25.85
CA ASP A 403 13.69 -2.62 -26.87
C ASP A 403 13.03 -1.35 -26.32
N TRP A 404 12.04 -1.49 -25.46
CA TRP A 404 11.41 -0.36 -24.76
C TRP A 404 12.43 0.41 -23.89
N LEU A 405 13.20 -0.29 -23.04
CA LEU A 405 14.17 0.37 -22.15
C LEU A 405 15.38 0.90 -22.92
N ARG A 406 15.77 0.24 -24.02
CA ARG A 406 16.87 0.65 -24.89
C ARG A 406 16.68 2.07 -25.46
N GLN A 407 15.45 2.54 -25.65
CA GLN A 407 15.17 3.88 -26.16
C GLN A 407 15.73 4.96 -25.23
N TYR A 408 15.71 4.72 -23.92
CA TYR A 408 16.10 5.66 -22.87
C TYR A 408 17.55 5.50 -22.41
N SER A 409 18.28 4.52 -22.91
CA SER A 409 19.66 4.24 -22.53
C SER A 409 20.65 4.86 -23.52
N VAL A 410 21.75 5.41 -23.02
CA VAL A 410 22.90 5.78 -23.84
C VAL A 410 23.60 4.52 -24.35
N GLU A 411 23.83 3.55 -23.46
CA GLU A 411 24.35 2.23 -23.79
C GLU A 411 23.25 1.37 -24.44
N LYS A 412 23.48 0.96 -25.69
CA LYS A 412 22.49 0.23 -26.50
C LYS A 412 22.68 -1.28 -26.50
N ASP A 413 23.74 -1.78 -25.86
CA ASP A 413 24.03 -3.22 -25.83
C ASP A 413 22.91 -4.00 -25.12
N GLU A 414 22.49 -5.10 -25.74
CA GLU A 414 21.40 -5.93 -25.22
C GLU A 414 21.74 -6.56 -23.87
N SER A 415 22.99 -6.96 -23.68
CA SER A 415 23.45 -7.56 -22.42
C SER A 415 23.36 -6.57 -21.27
N PHE A 416 23.72 -5.29 -21.51
CA PHE A 416 23.58 -4.20 -20.53
C PHE A 416 22.10 -4.00 -20.16
N ILE A 417 21.23 -3.86 -21.15
CA ILE A 417 19.78 -3.63 -20.92
C ILE A 417 19.12 -4.80 -20.19
N ARG A 418 19.43 -6.05 -20.59
CA ARG A 418 18.93 -7.25 -19.89
C ARG A 418 19.47 -7.34 -18.46
N GLY A 419 20.73 -7.00 -18.23
CA GLY A 419 21.31 -6.93 -16.88
C GLY A 419 20.62 -5.88 -16.02
N PHE A 420 20.23 -4.77 -16.61
CA PHE A 420 19.49 -3.71 -15.94
C PHE A 420 18.07 -4.15 -15.56
N LEU A 421 17.34 -4.74 -16.51
CA LEU A 421 16.01 -5.31 -16.28
C LEU A 421 16.06 -6.44 -15.23
N GLY A 422 17.09 -7.29 -15.26
CA GLY A 422 17.29 -8.35 -14.27
C GLY A 422 17.39 -7.83 -12.84
N ARG A 423 18.08 -6.70 -12.64
CA ARG A 423 18.14 -6.01 -11.33
C ARG A 423 16.79 -5.49 -10.87
N MET A 424 15.89 -5.18 -11.82
CA MET A 424 14.51 -4.76 -11.58
C MET A 424 13.52 -5.94 -11.57
N LEU A 425 14.04 -7.16 -11.39
CA LEU A 425 13.28 -8.41 -11.25
C LEU A 425 12.63 -8.91 -12.55
N PHE A 426 13.08 -8.46 -13.72
CA PHE A 426 12.68 -9.01 -15.01
C PHE A 426 13.77 -9.97 -15.51
N SER A 427 13.61 -11.27 -15.21
CA SER A 427 14.62 -12.29 -15.53
C SER A 427 14.18 -13.19 -16.70
N GLY A 428 15.13 -13.66 -17.49
CA GLY A 428 14.89 -14.61 -18.57
C GLY A 428 13.83 -14.13 -19.57
N GLU A 429 12.77 -14.91 -19.75
CA GLU A 429 11.67 -14.62 -20.69
C GLU A 429 10.83 -13.38 -20.28
N GLU A 430 10.85 -13.00 -19.00
CA GLU A 430 10.10 -11.81 -18.54
C GLU A 430 10.62 -10.52 -19.19
N SER A 431 11.92 -10.45 -19.49
CA SER A 431 12.51 -9.30 -20.19
C SER A 431 12.03 -9.17 -21.65
N LEU A 432 11.41 -10.22 -22.20
CA LEU A 432 10.85 -10.25 -23.56
C LEU A 432 9.34 -10.02 -23.59
N LYS A 433 8.68 -9.84 -22.44
CA LYS A 433 7.27 -9.45 -22.40
C LYS A 433 7.06 -8.15 -23.17
N LYS A 434 5.92 -8.00 -23.83
CA LYS A 434 5.52 -6.74 -24.45
C LYS A 434 5.19 -5.72 -23.38
N ALA A 435 5.50 -4.45 -23.64
CA ALA A 435 5.26 -3.35 -22.72
C ALA A 435 3.76 -3.17 -22.36
N ASN A 436 2.87 -3.38 -23.33
CA ASN A 436 1.42 -3.21 -23.15
C ASN A 436 0.73 -4.30 -22.28
N VAL A 437 1.40 -5.43 -21.97
CA VAL A 437 0.82 -6.50 -21.16
C VAL A 437 1.29 -6.50 -19.70
N LEU A 438 2.04 -5.47 -19.29
CA LEU A 438 2.61 -5.37 -17.94
C LEU A 438 1.53 -5.04 -16.90
N SER A 439 1.67 -5.65 -15.72
CA SER A 439 0.92 -5.24 -14.52
C SER A 439 1.35 -3.84 -14.04
N GLY A 440 0.51 -3.20 -13.20
CA GLY A 440 0.82 -1.88 -12.64
C GLY A 440 2.19 -1.82 -11.96
N GLY A 441 2.51 -2.75 -11.07
CA GLY A 441 3.80 -2.80 -10.39
C GLY A 441 4.98 -3.09 -11.34
N GLU A 442 4.79 -3.88 -12.41
CA GLU A 442 5.80 -4.09 -13.46
C GLU A 442 6.08 -2.79 -14.22
N LYS A 443 5.02 -2.05 -14.60
CA LYS A 443 5.15 -0.71 -15.25
C LYS A 443 5.94 0.25 -14.37
N VAL A 444 5.62 0.35 -13.08
CA VAL A 444 6.33 1.21 -12.13
C VAL A 444 7.81 0.86 -12.05
N ARG A 445 8.18 -0.42 -11.95
CA ARG A 445 9.60 -0.84 -11.96
C ARG A 445 10.31 -0.50 -13.28
N CYS A 446 9.63 -0.59 -14.42
CA CYS A 446 10.17 -0.14 -15.71
C CYS A 446 10.41 1.37 -15.73
N MET A 447 9.47 2.16 -15.19
CA MET A 447 9.63 3.61 -15.09
C MET A 447 10.82 4.00 -14.20
N PHE A 448 11.06 3.30 -13.08
CA PHE A 448 12.27 3.52 -12.27
C PHE A 448 13.53 3.20 -13.07
N SER A 449 13.52 2.13 -13.88
CA SER A 449 14.64 1.80 -14.78
C SER A 449 14.94 2.95 -15.74
N ARG A 450 13.89 3.53 -16.35
CA ARG A 450 13.99 4.70 -17.22
C ARG A 450 14.63 5.88 -16.50
N MET A 451 14.11 6.25 -15.30
CA MET A 451 14.65 7.37 -14.53
C MET A 451 16.10 7.16 -14.10
N MET A 452 16.47 5.94 -13.70
CA MET A 452 17.87 5.62 -13.38
C MET A 452 18.81 5.79 -14.58
N LEU A 453 18.35 5.44 -15.79
CA LEU A 453 19.12 5.62 -17.02
C LEU A 453 19.22 7.09 -17.46
N GLN A 454 18.24 7.92 -17.12
CA GLN A 454 18.27 9.37 -17.37
C GLN A 454 19.27 10.12 -16.47
N SER A 455 19.69 9.50 -15.34
CA SER A 455 20.69 10.05 -14.42
C SER A 455 20.46 11.51 -14.01
N GLY A 456 19.20 11.87 -13.75
CA GLY A 456 18.78 13.22 -13.33
C GLY A 456 19.37 13.61 -11.97
N ASN A 457 19.70 14.91 -11.80
CA ASN A 457 20.11 15.47 -10.52
C ASN A 457 18.97 16.08 -9.71
N VAL A 458 17.79 16.15 -10.30
CA VAL A 458 16.51 16.44 -9.65
C VAL A 458 15.54 15.32 -10.03
N LEU A 459 14.93 14.72 -9.02
CA LEU A 459 13.94 13.66 -9.19
C LEU A 459 12.57 14.18 -8.79
N VAL A 460 11.57 13.99 -9.66
CA VAL A 460 10.19 14.36 -9.39
C VAL A 460 9.33 13.11 -9.48
N PHE A 461 8.57 12.81 -8.42
CA PHE A 461 7.71 11.64 -8.34
C PHE A 461 6.29 12.03 -7.98
N ASP A 462 5.34 11.58 -8.80
CA ASP A 462 3.91 11.74 -8.55
C ASP A 462 3.32 10.38 -8.16
N GLU A 463 3.03 10.18 -6.87
CA GLU A 463 2.48 8.96 -6.28
C GLU A 463 3.27 7.68 -6.65
N PRO A 464 4.58 7.61 -6.43
CA PRO A 464 5.42 6.50 -6.89
C PRO A 464 5.20 5.19 -6.15
N THR A 465 4.53 5.23 -4.99
CA THR A 465 4.27 4.06 -4.14
C THR A 465 3.05 3.27 -4.58
N ASN A 466 2.19 3.85 -5.42
CA ASN A 466 0.98 3.19 -5.92
C ASN A 466 1.32 1.93 -6.71
N HIS A 467 0.59 0.85 -6.45
CA HIS A 467 0.76 -0.47 -7.09
C HIS A 467 2.08 -1.20 -6.78
N LEU A 468 2.90 -0.68 -5.87
CA LEU A 468 4.12 -1.35 -5.43
C LEU A 468 3.84 -2.31 -4.27
N ASP A 469 4.64 -3.37 -4.20
CA ASP A 469 4.71 -4.20 -3.00
C ASP A 469 5.64 -3.59 -1.94
N LEU A 470 5.52 -4.07 -0.71
CA LEU A 470 6.31 -3.61 0.44
C LEU A 470 7.82 -3.67 0.17
N GLU A 471 8.27 -4.66 -0.58
CA GLU A 471 9.67 -4.84 -0.96
C GLU A 471 10.14 -3.74 -1.92
N SER A 472 9.33 -3.41 -2.93
CA SER A 472 9.62 -2.35 -3.89
C SER A 472 9.55 -0.97 -3.25
N ILE A 473 8.56 -0.71 -2.37
CA ILE A 473 8.47 0.52 -1.58
C ILE A 473 9.72 0.68 -0.70
N THR A 474 10.15 -0.41 -0.03
CA THR A 474 11.37 -0.41 0.79
C THR A 474 12.61 -0.05 -0.03
N ALA A 475 12.76 -0.67 -1.20
CA ALA A 475 13.91 -0.41 -2.08
C ALA A 475 13.91 1.03 -2.59
N LEU A 476 12.75 1.56 -2.99
CA LEU A 476 12.60 2.94 -3.42
C LEU A 476 12.92 3.92 -2.29
N ASN A 477 12.32 3.72 -1.11
CA ASN A 477 12.51 4.57 0.06
C ASN A 477 14.00 4.68 0.45
N ASN A 478 14.71 3.54 0.52
CA ASN A 478 16.13 3.53 0.83
C ASN A 478 16.94 4.28 -0.24
N SER A 479 16.63 4.08 -1.52
CA SER A 479 17.31 4.75 -2.61
C SER A 479 17.12 6.27 -2.59
N LEU A 480 15.89 6.75 -2.29
CA LEU A 480 15.60 8.19 -2.22
C LEU A 480 16.17 8.83 -0.96
N ARG A 481 16.17 8.11 0.16
CA ARG A 481 16.84 8.58 1.38
C ARG A 481 18.34 8.79 1.15
N ASP A 482 18.98 7.86 0.45
CA ASP A 482 20.41 7.86 0.19
C ASP A 482 20.81 8.71 -1.05
N PHE A 483 19.84 9.30 -1.77
CA PHE A 483 20.10 10.17 -2.92
C PHE A 483 20.57 11.55 -2.49
N ASP A 484 21.72 11.99 -3.01
CA ASP A 484 22.36 13.27 -2.65
C ASP A 484 21.79 14.49 -3.42
N GLY A 485 20.89 14.27 -4.39
CA GLY A 485 20.25 15.32 -5.17
C GLY A 485 19.00 15.88 -4.51
N THR A 486 18.27 16.71 -5.27
CA THR A 486 16.98 17.29 -4.86
C THR A 486 15.83 16.41 -5.30
N ILE A 487 14.84 16.26 -4.44
CA ILE A 487 13.66 15.44 -4.69
C ILE A 487 12.39 16.28 -4.45
N LEU A 488 11.44 16.21 -5.40
CA LEU A 488 10.07 16.65 -5.22
C LEU A 488 9.18 15.42 -5.37
N PHE A 489 8.25 15.22 -4.45
CA PHE A 489 7.37 14.06 -4.57
C PHE A 489 6.02 14.29 -3.89
N SER A 490 5.00 13.59 -4.39
CA SER A 490 3.73 13.38 -3.70
C SER A 490 3.62 11.92 -3.27
N SER A 491 3.04 11.64 -2.14
CA SER A 491 2.68 10.28 -1.72
C SER A 491 1.69 10.31 -0.58
N HIS A 492 0.80 9.31 -0.53
CA HIS A 492 -0.09 9.05 0.60
C HIS A 492 0.54 8.14 1.65
N ASP A 493 1.67 7.50 1.36
CA ASP A 493 2.41 6.66 2.31
C ASP A 493 3.10 7.56 3.35
N LEU A 494 2.52 7.65 4.56
CA LEU A 494 3.00 8.50 5.66
C LEU A 494 4.46 8.21 6.00
N GLN A 495 4.83 6.93 6.10
CA GLN A 495 6.19 6.53 6.44
C GLN A 495 7.18 6.90 5.33
N PHE A 496 6.75 6.77 4.07
CA PHE A 496 7.56 7.17 2.92
C PHE A 496 7.83 8.67 2.93
N VAL A 497 6.80 9.49 3.20
CA VAL A 497 6.94 10.95 3.31
C VAL A 497 7.85 11.31 4.48
N ASP A 498 7.59 10.78 5.67
CA ASP A 498 8.32 11.16 6.89
C ASP A 498 9.81 10.75 6.84
N THR A 499 10.13 9.62 6.22
CA THR A 499 11.52 9.14 6.12
C THR A 499 12.35 9.85 5.06
N ILE A 500 11.73 10.51 4.07
CA ILE A 500 12.42 11.16 2.94
C ILE A 500 12.37 12.68 3.08
N ALA A 501 11.20 13.26 3.36
CA ALA A 501 11.00 14.70 3.32
C ALA A 501 11.76 15.43 4.44
N ASN A 502 12.45 16.52 4.08
CA ASN A 502 12.98 17.50 5.00
C ASN A 502 12.26 18.86 4.91
N ARG A 503 11.30 18.96 3.97
CA ARG A 503 10.50 20.15 3.74
C ARG A 503 9.13 19.73 3.17
N ILE A 504 8.08 20.38 3.64
CA ILE A 504 6.71 20.14 3.20
C ILE A 504 6.18 21.42 2.55
N ILE A 505 5.63 21.29 1.36
CA ILE A 505 4.92 22.33 0.63
C ILE A 505 3.50 21.86 0.40
N GLU A 506 2.53 22.47 1.11
CA GLU A 506 1.12 22.22 0.88
C GLU A 506 0.55 23.28 -0.07
N LEU A 507 0.04 22.79 -1.21
CA LEU A 507 -0.63 23.62 -2.21
C LEU A 507 -2.08 23.83 -1.80
N THR A 508 -2.51 25.09 -1.71
CA THR A 508 -3.86 25.43 -1.26
C THR A 508 -4.53 26.43 -2.22
N PRO A 509 -5.86 26.50 -2.26
CA PRO A 509 -6.57 27.48 -3.09
C PRO A 509 -6.16 28.95 -2.85
N ARG A 510 -5.57 29.27 -1.71
CA ARG A 510 -5.18 30.65 -1.32
C ARG A 510 -3.68 30.88 -1.23
N GLY A 511 -2.85 29.95 -1.71
CA GLY A 511 -1.40 30.05 -1.67
C GLY A 511 -0.73 28.77 -1.24
N ILE A 512 0.38 28.84 -0.52
CA ILE A 512 1.13 27.69 -0.03
C ILE A 512 1.32 27.73 1.49
N ILE A 513 1.49 26.56 2.07
CA ILE A 513 2.08 26.40 3.41
C ILE A 513 3.42 25.71 3.20
N ASP A 514 4.51 26.39 3.54
CA ASP A 514 5.88 25.92 3.33
C ASP A 514 6.57 25.79 4.70
N LYS A 515 6.96 24.55 5.07
CA LYS A 515 7.54 24.23 6.37
C LYS A 515 8.71 23.25 6.24
N ARG A 516 9.79 23.51 6.98
CA ARG A 516 10.94 22.60 7.13
C ARG A 516 10.79 21.84 8.45
N MET A 517 10.08 20.71 8.40
CA MET A 517 9.80 19.84 9.55
C MET A 517 9.45 18.42 9.05
N GLY A 518 9.39 17.45 9.96
CA GLY A 518 8.90 16.10 9.68
C GLY A 518 7.39 16.08 9.39
N TYR A 519 6.91 15.06 8.70
CA TYR A 519 5.52 15.02 8.26
C TYR A 519 4.55 14.74 9.40
N GLU A 520 4.90 13.86 10.33
CA GLU A 520 4.09 13.62 11.53
C GLU A 520 3.95 14.89 12.40
N GLU A 521 5.05 15.64 12.56
CA GLU A 521 5.05 16.92 13.26
C GLU A 521 4.13 17.93 12.55
N TYR A 522 4.20 17.99 11.20
CA TYR A 522 3.36 18.86 10.39
C TYR A 522 1.87 18.57 10.58
N LEU A 523 1.47 17.30 10.60
CA LEU A 523 0.07 16.90 10.77
C LEU A 523 -0.45 17.11 12.20
N SER A 524 0.43 17.05 13.21
CA SER A 524 0.05 17.19 14.62
C SER A 524 0.03 18.63 15.11
N ASP A 525 0.73 19.57 14.45
CA ASP A 525 0.83 20.99 14.88
C ASP A 525 -0.51 21.73 14.76
N ASP A 526 -1.02 22.21 15.90
CA ASP A 526 -2.31 22.90 15.96
C ASP A 526 -2.32 24.24 15.21
N ASN A 527 -1.18 24.94 15.15
CA ASN A 527 -1.07 26.20 14.39
C ASN A 527 -1.18 25.92 12.88
N ILE A 528 -0.61 24.82 12.42
CA ILE A 528 -0.71 24.39 11.02
C ILE A 528 -2.15 23.97 10.71
N LYS A 529 -2.81 23.21 11.60
CA LYS A 529 -4.23 22.85 11.43
C LYS A 529 -5.13 24.08 11.31
N GLU A 530 -4.90 25.11 12.14
CA GLU A 530 -5.64 26.36 12.02
C GLU A 530 -5.32 27.12 10.71
N LEU A 531 -4.05 27.13 10.29
CA LEU A 531 -3.64 27.76 9.04
C LEU A 531 -4.28 27.03 7.86
N ARG A 532 -4.27 25.71 7.84
CA ARG A 532 -4.93 24.90 6.81
C ARG A 532 -6.42 25.22 6.70
N LYS A 533 -7.15 25.29 7.82
CA LYS A 533 -8.57 25.68 7.82
C LYS A 533 -8.79 27.05 7.17
N LYS A 534 -7.91 28.03 7.38
CA LYS A 534 -7.99 29.37 6.76
C LYS A 534 -7.67 29.32 5.27
N MET A 535 -6.68 28.54 4.88
CA MET A 535 -6.20 28.46 3.50
C MET A 535 -7.17 27.67 2.59
N TYR A 536 -7.92 26.73 3.14
CA TYR A 536 -8.96 25.97 2.42
C TYR A 536 -10.38 26.53 2.58
N ALA A 537 -10.58 27.51 3.46
CA ALA A 537 -11.90 28.11 3.62
C ALA A 537 -12.35 28.73 2.28
N THR A 538 -13.44 28.20 1.71
CA THR A 538 -14.10 28.79 0.53
C THR A 538 -14.44 30.25 0.84
N ALA A 539 -14.03 31.18 0.01
CA ALA A 539 -14.55 32.53 0.10
C ALA A 539 -16.07 32.43 -0.09
N LYS A 540 -16.84 32.75 0.96
CA LYS A 540 -18.24 33.06 0.75
C LYS A 540 -18.28 34.26 -0.18
N VAL A 541 -18.63 34.04 -1.43
CA VAL A 541 -19.00 35.10 -2.37
C VAL A 541 -20.38 35.60 -1.95
#